data_2878190e4ff595f96dd08b0a0be843b0
#
_entry.id   2878190e4ff595f96dd08b0a0be843b0
#
_cell.length_a   1.000
_cell.length_b   1.000
_cell.length_c   1.000
_cell.angle_alpha   90.00
_cell.angle_beta   90.00
_cell.angle_gamma   90.00
#
_symmetry.space_group_name_H-M   'P 1'
#
loop_
_entity.id
_entity.type
_entity.pdbx_description
1 polymer ?
#
loop_
_entity_poly.entity_id
_entity_poly.type
_entity_poly.pdbx_seq_one_letter_code
_entity_poly.pdbx_strand_id
1 'polypeptide(L)'
;MTPAPIEASHKAAILRNNEGYVHWLWPMNVDELEHLIRVSDYARQLLEGEACLFAYNGQGAYRHKNVDWLSQRLGSYLYIDRIIIGTIAQRQGLGQVFYDDVAKFARNQGFKAVACEVNTNPDNPGSHRFHLAQGFVPRGDKTYDDALSVRYYVRHL
;
A
#
# COMPACT_ATOMS: atom_id res chain seq x y z
N MET A 1 -18.38 -6.78 -3.63
CA MET A 1 -17.66 -5.65 -4.24
C MET A 1 -16.28 -6.12 -4.61
N THR A 2 -15.87 -5.91 -5.86
CA THR A 2 -14.60 -6.42 -6.37
C THR A 2 -13.74 -5.26 -6.85
N PRO A 3 -12.49 -5.13 -6.37
CA PRO A 3 -11.59 -4.09 -6.86
C PRO A 3 -11.37 -4.19 -8.37
N ALA A 4 -11.45 -3.05 -9.05
CA ALA A 4 -11.36 -2.94 -10.51
C ALA A 4 -10.17 -2.07 -10.94
N PRO A 5 -9.70 -2.19 -12.18
CA PRO A 5 -8.62 -1.34 -12.70
C PRO A 5 -8.92 0.15 -12.55
N ILE A 6 -7.86 0.94 -12.44
CA ILE A 6 -7.97 2.40 -12.38
C ILE A 6 -8.06 2.95 -13.80
N GLU A 7 -9.09 3.74 -14.06
CA GLU A 7 -9.29 4.45 -15.33
C GLU A 7 -9.05 5.94 -15.16
N ALA A 8 -8.98 6.67 -16.28
CA ALA A 8 -8.72 8.10 -16.26
C ALA A 8 -9.74 8.89 -15.41
N SER A 9 -11.01 8.49 -15.42
CA SER A 9 -12.08 9.12 -14.65
C SER A 9 -11.92 9.02 -13.14
N HIS A 10 -11.11 8.06 -12.65
CA HIS A 10 -10.90 7.83 -11.21
C HIS A 10 -9.78 8.69 -10.62
N LYS A 11 -8.91 9.25 -11.47
CA LYS A 11 -7.66 9.91 -11.01
C LYS A 11 -7.90 11.13 -10.13
N ALA A 12 -8.91 11.94 -10.43
CA ALA A 12 -9.23 13.13 -9.65
C ALA A 12 -9.62 12.77 -8.20
N ALA A 13 -10.45 11.74 -8.02
CA ALA A 13 -10.84 11.26 -6.70
C ALA A 13 -9.63 10.70 -5.92
N ILE A 14 -8.77 9.92 -6.58
CA ILE A 14 -7.57 9.36 -5.97
C ILE A 14 -6.64 10.48 -5.47
N LEU A 15 -6.37 11.49 -6.31
CA LEU A 15 -5.50 12.60 -5.92
C LEU A 15 -6.08 13.41 -4.76
N ARG A 16 -7.38 13.72 -4.82
CA ARG A 16 -8.07 14.42 -3.73
C ARG A 16 -7.97 13.65 -2.41
N ASN A 17 -8.20 12.34 -2.45
CA ASN A 17 -8.18 11.51 -1.25
C ASN A 17 -6.76 11.30 -0.72
N ASN A 18 -5.74 11.28 -1.58
CA ASN A 18 -4.34 11.21 -1.15
C ASN A 18 -3.96 12.43 -0.30
N GLU A 19 -4.50 13.61 -0.59
CA GLU A 19 -4.25 14.80 0.22
C GLU A 19 -4.66 14.62 1.70
N GLY A 20 -5.70 13.84 1.98
CA GLY A 20 -6.11 13.50 3.34
C GLY A 20 -5.13 12.61 4.10
N TYR A 21 -4.16 12.02 3.41
CA TYR A 21 -3.16 11.11 3.97
C TYR A 21 -1.74 11.67 3.99
N VAL A 22 -1.52 12.96 3.64
CA VAL A 22 -0.17 13.55 3.54
C VAL A 22 0.60 13.52 4.86
N HIS A 23 -0.07 13.32 6.00
CA HIS A 23 0.58 13.13 7.29
C HIS A 23 1.43 11.83 7.32
N TRP A 24 1.02 10.79 6.59
CA TRP A 24 1.69 9.50 6.54
C TRP A 24 2.18 9.10 5.14
N LEU A 25 1.61 9.70 4.08
CA LEU A 25 1.94 9.42 2.70
C LEU A 25 2.52 10.67 2.03
N TRP A 26 3.39 10.46 1.03
CA TRP A 26 3.89 11.56 0.22
C TRP A 26 2.75 12.20 -0.59
N PRO A 27 2.76 13.54 -0.74
CA PRO A 27 1.89 14.20 -1.72
C PRO A 27 2.10 13.62 -3.11
N MET A 28 1.06 13.65 -3.92
CA MET A 28 1.10 13.04 -5.25
C MET A 28 0.40 13.95 -6.26
N ASN A 29 1.08 14.26 -7.37
CA ASN A 29 0.50 14.94 -8.51
C ASN A 29 0.06 13.93 -9.59
N VAL A 30 -0.52 14.43 -10.70
CA VAL A 30 -1.02 13.59 -11.80
C VAL A 30 0.09 12.72 -12.40
N ASP A 31 1.26 13.30 -12.67
CA ASP A 31 2.38 12.58 -13.28
C ASP A 31 2.91 11.47 -12.36
N GLU A 32 2.99 11.74 -11.07
CA GLU A 32 3.37 10.76 -10.06
C GLU A 32 2.35 9.63 -9.93
N LEU A 33 1.05 9.95 -9.99
CA LEU A 33 -0.01 8.94 -9.99
C LEU A 33 0.08 8.06 -11.24
N GLU A 34 0.26 8.66 -12.41
CA GLU A 34 0.41 7.91 -13.67
C GLU A 34 1.64 7.01 -13.63
N HIS A 35 2.75 7.49 -13.06
CA HIS A 35 3.95 6.68 -12.88
C HIS A 35 3.69 5.50 -11.93
N LEU A 36 3.03 5.75 -10.79
CA LEU A 36 2.69 4.71 -9.83
C LEU A 36 1.79 3.63 -10.45
N ILE A 37 0.81 4.03 -11.26
CA ILE A 37 -0.04 3.08 -11.99
C ILE A 37 0.83 2.22 -12.93
N ARG A 38 1.76 2.84 -13.67
CA ARG A 38 2.62 2.11 -14.63
C ARG A 38 3.55 1.10 -13.97
N VAL A 39 4.12 1.43 -12.81
CA VAL A 39 5.07 0.53 -12.12
C VAL A 39 4.38 -0.53 -11.26
N SER A 40 3.09 -0.38 -11.01
CA SER A 40 2.33 -1.29 -10.16
C SER A 40 1.91 -2.54 -10.92
N ASP A 41 2.13 -3.70 -10.31
CA ASP A 41 1.57 -4.98 -10.76
C ASP A 41 0.10 -5.09 -10.36
N TYR A 42 -0.28 -4.42 -9.28
CA TYR A 42 -1.64 -4.32 -8.78
C TYR A 42 -1.98 -2.85 -8.55
N ALA A 43 -2.88 -2.31 -9.36
CA ALA A 43 -3.40 -0.95 -9.20
C ALA A 43 -4.92 -1.03 -9.36
N ARG A 44 -5.66 -0.99 -8.25
CA ARG A 44 -7.10 -1.22 -8.24
C ARG A 44 -7.84 -0.17 -7.42
N GLN A 45 -9.10 0.03 -7.78
CA GLN A 45 -9.97 1.00 -7.13
C GLN A 45 -11.36 0.41 -6.82
N LEU A 46 -12.07 1.09 -5.93
CA LEU A 46 -13.48 0.87 -5.59
C LEU A 46 -14.19 2.22 -5.49
N LEU A 47 -15.50 2.23 -5.72
CA LEU A 47 -16.35 3.41 -5.55
C LEU A 47 -15.85 4.60 -6.39
N GLU A 48 -15.59 4.36 -7.68
CA GLU A 48 -15.19 5.41 -8.64
C GLU A 48 -13.92 6.17 -8.20
N GLY A 49 -12.94 5.44 -7.64
CA GLY A 49 -11.67 6.01 -7.19
C GLY A 49 -11.68 6.55 -5.77
N GLU A 50 -12.78 6.43 -5.04
CA GLU A 50 -12.85 6.87 -3.64
C GLU A 50 -12.02 5.99 -2.70
N ALA A 51 -11.67 4.79 -3.14
CA ALA A 51 -10.71 3.92 -2.47
C ALA A 51 -9.81 3.26 -3.50
N CYS A 52 -8.53 3.11 -3.19
CA CYS A 52 -7.57 2.44 -4.08
C CYS A 52 -6.40 1.82 -3.32
N LEU A 53 -5.74 0.85 -3.98
CA LEU A 53 -4.54 0.21 -3.48
C LEU A 53 -3.55 0.02 -4.63
N PHE A 54 -2.27 0.30 -4.35
CA PHE A 54 -1.16 0.11 -5.28
C PHE A 54 -0.14 -0.84 -4.67
N ALA A 55 0.28 -1.83 -5.44
CA ALA A 55 1.31 -2.77 -5.03
C ALA A 55 2.15 -3.20 -6.24
N TYR A 56 3.41 -3.50 -5.99
CA TYR A 56 4.34 -3.95 -7.04
C TYR A 56 5.37 -4.93 -6.48
N ASN A 57 6.04 -5.64 -7.40
CA ASN A 57 7.10 -6.57 -7.06
C ASN A 57 8.23 -5.85 -6.31
N GLY A 58 8.44 -6.21 -5.05
CA GLY A 58 9.48 -5.59 -4.22
C GLY A 58 10.90 -5.90 -4.68
N GLN A 59 11.10 -6.96 -5.46
CA GLN A 59 12.38 -7.28 -6.09
C GLN A 59 12.49 -6.74 -7.53
N GLY A 60 11.51 -5.96 -7.98
CA GLY A 60 11.48 -5.39 -9.32
C GLY A 60 12.37 -4.17 -9.52
N ALA A 61 12.20 -3.50 -10.66
CA ALA A 61 13.06 -2.38 -11.05
C ALA A 61 12.76 -1.07 -10.31
N TYR A 62 11.55 -0.93 -9.76
CA TYR A 62 11.16 0.28 -9.02
C TYR A 62 11.73 0.22 -7.60
N ARG A 63 12.76 1.05 -7.34
CA ARG A 63 13.52 0.99 -6.10
C ARG A 63 13.33 2.23 -5.25
N HIS A 64 13.25 2.03 -3.92
CA HIS A 64 13.33 3.07 -2.90
C HIS A 64 13.72 2.43 -1.55
N LYS A 65 13.92 3.26 -0.53
CA LYS A 65 14.46 2.83 0.76
C LYS A 65 13.65 1.70 1.43
N ASN A 66 12.33 1.70 1.30
CA ASN A 66 11.48 0.68 1.94
C ASN A 66 11.62 -0.68 1.25
N VAL A 67 11.55 -0.71 -0.07
CA VAL A 67 11.77 -1.98 -0.81
C VAL A 67 13.21 -2.46 -0.68
N ASP A 68 14.19 -1.57 -0.58
CA ASP A 68 15.59 -1.97 -0.36
C ASP A 68 15.76 -2.66 1.00
N TRP A 69 15.16 -2.10 2.05
CA TRP A 69 15.20 -2.71 3.38
C TRP A 69 14.56 -4.11 3.38
N LEU A 70 13.37 -4.22 2.79
CA LEU A 70 12.62 -5.48 2.72
C LEU A 70 13.32 -6.51 1.82
N SER A 71 13.84 -6.07 0.67
CA SER A 71 14.48 -6.98 -0.31
C SER A 71 15.76 -7.61 0.20
N GLN A 72 16.44 -7.00 1.16
CA GLN A 72 17.61 -7.59 1.83
C GLN A 72 17.21 -8.72 2.79
N ARG A 73 15.95 -8.84 3.15
CA ARG A 73 15.42 -9.77 4.16
C ARG A 73 14.43 -10.78 3.62
N LEU A 74 13.78 -10.47 2.49
CA LEU A 74 12.75 -11.30 1.89
C LEU A 74 13.18 -11.77 0.50
N GLY A 75 12.66 -12.91 0.08
CA GLY A 75 12.73 -13.37 -1.31
C GLY A 75 11.64 -12.70 -2.15
N SER A 76 10.83 -13.49 -2.85
CA SER A 76 9.73 -12.98 -3.68
C SER A 76 8.60 -12.43 -2.82
N TYR A 77 8.30 -11.15 -2.97
CA TYR A 77 7.20 -10.51 -2.25
C TYR A 77 6.57 -9.39 -3.07
N LEU A 78 5.28 -9.18 -2.85
CA LEU A 78 4.53 -8.04 -3.38
C LEU A 78 4.55 -6.93 -2.32
N TYR A 79 5.03 -5.74 -2.71
CA TYR A 79 5.08 -4.59 -1.81
C TYR A 79 3.84 -3.72 -1.99
N ILE A 80 3.12 -3.47 -0.90
CA ILE A 80 2.01 -2.50 -0.90
C ILE A 80 2.58 -1.11 -0.68
N ASP A 81 2.50 -0.27 -1.72
CA ASP A 81 2.97 1.12 -1.66
C ASP A 81 2.04 1.97 -0.80
N ARG A 82 0.75 1.90 -1.09
CA ARG A 82 -0.27 2.64 -0.33
C ARG A 82 -1.65 2.06 -0.52
N ILE A 83 -2.47 2.24 0.49
CA ILE A 83 -3.91 2.09 0.43
C ILE A 83 -4.53 3.44 0.82
N ILE A 84 -5.46 3.92 0.03
CA ILE A 84 -6.19 5.16 0.27
C ILE A 84 -7.67 4.82 0.35
N ILE A 85 -8.32 5.22 1.44
CA ILE A 85 -9.78 5.11 1.60
C ILE A 85 -10.28 6.51 1.92
N GLY A 86 -10.92 7.14 0.95
CA GLY A 86 -11.45 8.48 1.08
C GLY A 86 -12.52 8.57 2.19
N THR A 87 -12.77 9.76 2.68
CA THR A 87 -13.68 9.99 3.82
C THR A 87 -15.06 9.38 3.59
N ILE A 88 -15.62 9.49 2.38
CA ILE A 88 -16.94 8.94 2.06
C ILE A 88 -16.94 7.42 1.91
N ALA A 89 -15.78 6.81 1.74
CA ALA A 89 -15.62 5.36 1.58
C ALA A 89 -15.25 4.64 2.88
N GLN A 90 -14.98 5.37 3.94
CA GLN A 90 -14.57 4.80 5.23
C GLN A 90 -15.72 4.05 5.92
N ARG A 91 -15.35 3.14 6.84
CA ARG A 91 -16.27 2.34 7.66
C ARG A 91 -17.18 1.39 6.87
N GLN A 92 -16.73 0.98 5.67
CA GLN A 92 -17.44 0.02 4.81
C GLN A 92 -16.67 -1.30 4.66
N GLY A 93 -15.60 -1.50 5.42
CA GLY A 93 -14.79 -2.72 5.34
C GLY A 93 -13.91 -2.82 4.08
N LEU A 94 -13.70 -1.71 3.35
CA LEU A 94 -12.98 -1.74 2.08
C LEU A 94 -11.51 -2.12 2.22
N GLY A 95 -10.89 -1.80 3.35
CA GLY A 95 -9.52 -2.25 3.64
C GLY A 95 -9.41 -3.77 3.59
N GLN A 96 -10.36 -4.47 4.22
CA GLN A 96 -10.43 -5.93 4.19
C GLN A 96 -10.63 -6.44 2.76
N VAL A 97 -11.54 -5.83 1.99
CA VAL A 97 -11.80 -6.21 0.60
C VAL A 97 -10.52 -6.13 -0.24
N PHE A 98 -9.77 -5.01 -0.14
CA PHE A 98 -8.52 -4.85 -0.86
C PHE A 98 -7.46 -5.86 -0.43
N TYR A 99 -7.30 -6.09 0.87
CA TYR A 99 -6.26 -6.98 1.38
C TYR A 99 -6.54 -8.45 1.04
N ASP A 100 -7.79 -8.85 1.01
CA ASP A 100 -8.17 -10.17 0.53
C ASP A 100 -7.88 -10.32 -0.97
N ASP A 101 -8.21 -9.31 -1.76
CA ASP A 101 -8.01 -9.33 -3.21
C ASP A 101 -6.52 -9.28 -3.58
N VAL A 102 -5.73 -8.43 -2.93
CA VAL A 102 -4.29 -8.35 -3.18
C VAL A 102 -3.55 -9.62 -2.75
N ALA A 103 -3.96 -10.24 -1.65
CA ALA A 103 -3.38 -11.53 -1.23
C ALA A 103 -3.67 -12.64 -2.24
N LYS A 104 -4.91 -12.69 -2.76
CA LYS A 104 -5.28 -13.63 -3.82
C LYS A 104 -4.47 -13.37 -5.09
N PHE A 105 -4.36 -12.12 -5.50
CA PHE A 105 -3.52 -11.73 -6.64
C PHE A 105 -2.08 -12.17 -6.44
N ALA A 106 -1.49 -11.89 -5.28
CA ALA A 106 -0.11 -12.24 -4.98
C ALA A 106 0.13 -13.76 -5.05
N ARG A 107 -0.78 -14.57 -4.50
CA ARG A 107 -0.71 -16.03 -4.61
C ARG A 107 -0.77 -16.50 -6.07
N ASN A 108 -1.69 -15.94 -6.84
CA ASN A 108 -1.86 -16.31 -8.25
C ASN A 108 -0.65 -15.96 -9.11
N GLN A 109 0.08 -14.89 -8.74
CA GLN A 109 1.31 -14.49 -9.42
C GLN A 109 2.56 -15.19 -8.90
N GLY A 110 2.44 -16.02 -7.88
CA GLY A 110 3.56 -16.79 -7.34
C GLY A 110 4.41 -16.06 -6.30
N PHE A 111 3.98 -14.91 -5.80
CA PHE A 111 4.67 -14.23 -4.70
C PHE A 111 4.56 -15.06 -3.41
N LYS A 112 5.61 -15.02 -2.59
CA LYS A 112 5.68 -15.79 -1.33
C LYS A 112 5.21 -15.00 -0.13
N ALA A 113 5.12 -13.68 -0.24
CA ALA A 113 4.71 -12.80 0.83
C ALA A 113 4.12 -11.50 0.28
N VAL A 114 3.39 -10.80 1.13
CA VAL A 114 2.98 -9.40 0.94
C VAL A 114 3.61 -8.61 2.07
N ALA A 115 4.18 -7.45 1.77
CA ALA A 115 4.87 -6.64 2.76
C ALA A 115 4.57 -5.14 2.58
N CYS A 116 4.72 -4.40 3.66
CA CYS A 116 4.54 -2.95 3.67
C CYS A 116 5.26 -2.35 4.88
N GLU A 117 5.21 -1.03 5.03
CA GLU A 117 5.60 -0.33 6.25
C GLU A 117 4.44 0.47 6.81
N VAL A 118 4.50 0.71 8.12
CA VAL A 118 3.59 1.61 8.84
C VAL A 118 4.42 2.55 9.68
N ASN A 119 4.12 3.84 9.61
CA ASN A 119 4.86 4.86 10.34
C ASN A 119 4.75 4.64 11.86
N THR A 120 5.89 4.73 12.55
CA THR A 120 5.96 4.82 14.00
C THR A 120 6.26 6.25 14.47
N ASN A 121 6.81 7.08 13.57
CA ASN A 121 6.95 8.53 13.75
C ASN A 121 6.82 9.23 12.38
N PRO A 122 5.78 10.03 12.14
CA PRO A 122 4.60 10.19 13.00
C PRO A 122 3.84 8.87 13.11
N ASP A 123 3.34 8.55 14.31
CA ASP A 123 2.71 7.26 14.54
C ASP A 123 1.33 7.13 13.87
N ASN A 124 1.04 5.94 13.35
CA ASN A 124 -0.24 5.60 12.73
C ASN A 124 -0.84 4.35 13.41
N PRO A 125 -1.32 4.48 14.66
CA PRO A 125 -1.76 3.34 15.45
C PRO A 125 -2.92 2.56 14.84
N GLY A 126 -3.82 3.22 14.12
CA GLY A 126 -4.91 2.56 13.40
C GLY A 126 -4.41 1.61 12.33
N SER A 127 -3.39 2.03 11.59
CA SER A 127 -2.77 1.20 10.55
C SER A 127 -2.02 0.00 11.14
N HIS A 128 -1.32 0.17 12.27
CA HIS A 128 -0.69 -0.95 12.97
C HIS A 128 -1.73 -2.02 13.36
N ARG A 129 -2.83 -1.60 13.99
CA ARG A 129 -3.91 -2.51 14.39
C ARG A 129 -4.54 -3.22 13.17
N PHE A 130 -4.77 -2.48 12.10
CA PHE A 130 -5.35 -3.04 10.89
C PHE A 130 -4.45 -4.15 10.31
N HIS A 131 -3.14 -3.88 10.16
CA HIS A 131 -2.22 -4.86 9.57
C HIS A 131 -2.05 -6.11 10.44
N LEU A 132 -1.98 -5.94 11.76
CA LEU A 132 -1.97 -7.10 12.67
C LEU A 132 -3.23 -7.95 12.52
N ALA A 133 -4.40 -7.32 12.40
CA ALA A 133 -5.66 -8.03 12.19
C ALA A 133 -5.71 -8.75 10.83
N GLN A 134 -4.97 -8.26 9.82
CA GLN A 134 -4.85 -8.90 8.50
C GLN A 134 -3.82 -10.04 8.46
N GLY A 135 -3.25 -10.40 9.59
CA GLY A 135 -2.26 -11.49 9.65
C GLY A 135 -0.84 -11.07 9.30
N PHE A 136 -0.55 -9.78 9.20
CA PHE A 136 0.81 -9.29 9.07
C PHE A 136 1.52 -9.37 10.40
N VAL A 137 2.82 -9.66 10.36
CA VAL A 137 3.68 -9.70 11.55
C VAL A 137 4.79 -8.66 11.42
N PRO A 138 5.20 -8.00 12.53
CA PRO A 138 6.32 -7.08 12.50
C PRO A 138 7.61 -7.80 12.12
N ARG A 139 8.41 -7.18 11.24
CA ARG A 139 9.69 -7.73 10.78
C ARG A 139 10.88 -6.94 11.31
N GLY A 140 10.71 -5.66 11.61
CA GLY A 140 11.73 -4.78 12.15
C GLY A 140 11.35 -3.32 12.01
N ASP A 141 12.05 -2.47 12.73
CA ASP A 141 11.85 -1.02 12.72
C ASP A 141 13.07 -0.32 12.10
N LYS A 142 12.84 0.82 11.48
CA LYS A 142 13.91 1.67 10.94
C LYS A 142 13.59 3.14 11.19
N THR A 143 14.56 3.85 11.75
CA THR A 143 14.52 5.32 11.85
C THR A 143 15.37 5.88 10.71
N TYR A 144 14.74 6.70 9.87
CA TYR A 144 15.41 7.31 8.70
C TYR A 144 15.97 8.69 9.04
N ASP A 145 15.21 9.47 9.84
CA ASP A 145 15.63 10.76 10.35
C ASP A 145 14.76 11.13 11.58
N ASP A 146 14.94 12.32 12.11
CA ASP A 146 14.20 12.77 13.31
C ASP A 146 12.69 12.86 13.10
N ALA A 147 12.24 12.95 11.83
CA ALA A 147 10.83 13.09 11.47
C ALA A 147 10.20 11.79 10.96
N LEU A 148 10.99 10.76 10.64
CA LEU A 148 10.48 9.54 10.01
C LEU A 148 11.07 8.27 10.60
N SER A 149 10.20 7.47 11.20
CA SER A 149 10.48 6.08 11.58
C SER A 149 9.34 5.19 11.11
N VAL A 150 9.66 3.96 10.72
CA VAL A 150 8.68 3.00 10.23
C VAL A 150 8.87 1.63 10.88
N ARG A 151 7.80 0.85 10.91
CA ARG A 151 7.83 -0.58 11.20
C ARG A 151 7.43 -1.35 9.96
N TYR A 152 8.23 -2.34 9.58
CA TYR A 152 7.95 -3.20 8.45
C TYR A 152 7.10 -4.39 8.88
N TYR A 153 6.10 -4.69 8.06
CA TYR A 153 5.15 -5.79 8.27
C TYR A 153 5.20 -6.76 7.10
N VAL A 154 5.12 -8.04 7.40
CA VAL A 154 5.14 -9.11 6.40
C VAL A 154 4.02 -10.11 6.69
N ARG A 155 3.29 -10.48 5.65
CA ARG A 155 2.35 -11.61 5.67
C ARG A 155 2.86 -12.67 4.70
N HIS A 156 3.27 -13.82 5.21
CA HIS A 156 3.63 -14.96 4.36
C HIS A 156 2.38 -15.61 3.79
N LEU A 157 2.45 -16.01 2.53
CA LEU A 157 1.32 -16.56 1.78
C LEU A 157 1.35 -18.09 1.73
#